data_b2b286549efc03d07206dce431384300
#
_entry.id   b2b286549efc03d07206dce431384300
#
_cell.length_a   1.000
_cell.length_b   1.000
_cell.length_c   1.000
_cell.angle_alpha   90.00
_cell.angle_beta   90.00
_cell.angle_gamma   90.00
#
_symmetry.space_group_name_H-M   'P 1'
#
loop_
_entity.id
_entity.type
_entity.pdbx_description
1 polymer ?
#
loop_
_entity_poly.entity_id
_entity_poly.type
_entity_poly.pdbx_seq_one_letter_code
_entity_poly.pdbx_strand_id
1 'polypeptide(L)'
;MRYAFLLAVPVALLGAQPAAPQAPAAANVQLSNFKFTPRTIVFDHGRPYALRLYNASGGWHDFTAREFFAAASIAPSDRRWVRGGEVEVPPGQLRAIRLTAPAAGRYKVKCTHRFHKMLGMGGTVIVR
;
A
#
# COMPACT_ATOMS: atom_id res chain seq x y z
N MET A 1 17.95 -35.49 -62.61
CA MET A 1 16.82 -34.83 -61.87
C MET A 1 17.25 -34.67 -60.44
N ARG A 2 17.47 -33.42 -60.01
CA ARG A 2 17.86 -33.10 -58.60
C ARG A 2 16.64 -32.49 -57.93
N TYR A 3 16.08 -33.21 -56.97
CA TYR A 3 14.99 -32.69 -56.15
C TYR A 3 15.58 -31.92 -54.97
N ALA A 4 15.38 -30.59 -54.96
CA ALA A 4 15.71 -29.77 -53.81
C ALA A 4 14.56 -29.82 -52.78
N PHE A 5 14.80 -30.45 -51.64
CA PHE A 5 13.90 -30.41 -50.51
C PHE A 5 14.05 -29.04 -49.79
N LEU A 6 13.04 -28.18 -49.90
CA LEU A 6 12.91 -26.98 -49.08
C LEU A 6 12.41 -27.39 -47.71
N LEU A 7 13.29 -27.32 -46.74
CA LEU A 7 12.91 -27.47 -45.31
C LEU A 7 12.25 -26.17 -44.84
N ALA A 8 10.94 -26.18 -44.69
CA ALA A 8 10.22 -25.09 -44.06
C ALA A 8 10.46 -25.13 -42.54
N VAL A 9 11.14 -24.14 -42.01
CA VAL A 9 11.32 -23.97 -40.55
C VAL A 9 10.06 -23.30 -40.00
N PRO A 10 9.33 -23.91 -39.05
CA PRO A 10 8.19 -23.24 -38.45
C PRO A 10 8.68 -22.10 -37.55
N VAL A 11 8.29 -20.89 -37.87
CA VAL A 11 8.45 -19.73 -36.97
C VAL A 11 7.42 -19.87 -35.85
N ALA A 12 7.88 -20.26 -34.68
CA ALA A 12 7.04 -20.26 -33.48
C ALA A 12 6.81 -18.80 -33.07
N LEU A 13 5.58 -18.30 -33.24
CA LEU A 13 5.13 -17.04 -32.63
C LEU A 13 5.06 -17.27 -31.10
N LEU A 14 6.06 -16.78 -30.39
CA LEU A 14 5.95 -16.64 -28.94
C LEU A 14 4.91 -15.53 -28.68
N GLY A 15 3.67 -15.94 -28.46
CA GLY A 15 2.64 -15.04 -27.96
C GLY A 15 3.05 -14.50 -26.60
N ALA A 16 3.09 -13.17 -26.44
CA ALA A 16 3.28 -12.54 -25.14
C ALA A 16 2.14 -12.97 -24.22
N GLN A 17 2.44 -13.76 -23.18
CA GLN A 17 1.46 -14.12 -22.16
C GLN A 17 1.14 -12.86 -21.32
N PRO A 18 -0.16 -12.61 -20.97
CA PRO A 18 -0.50 -11.55 -20.05
C PRO A 18 0.20 -11.80 -18.71
N ALA A 19 0.83 -10.75 -18.17
CA ALA A 19 1.47 -10.83 -16.87
C ALA A 19 0.44 -11.24 -15.80
N ALA A 20 0.80 -12.21 -14.95
CA ALA A 20 -0.05 -12.61 -13.83
C ALA A 20 -0.26 -11.41 -12.88
N PRO A 21 -1.47 -11.27 -12.24
CA PRO A 21 -1.72 -10.22 -11.26
C PRO A 21 -0.65 -10.28 -10.16
N GLN A 22 -0.02 -9.14 -9.84
CA GLN A 22 0.95 -9.07 -8.75
C GLN A 22 0.25 -9.27 -7.42
N ALA A 23 0.80 -10.17 -6.57
CA ALA A 23 0.38 -10.28 -5.19
C ALA A 23 0.71 -8.96 -4.44
N PRO A 24 -0.16 -8.49 -3.51
CA PRO A 24 0.11 -7.30 -2.72
C PRO A 24 1.40 -7.43 -1.91
N ALA A 25 2.29 -6.44 -2.01
CA ALA A 25 3.46 -6.35 -1.14
C ALA A 25 3.03 -5.86 0.25
N ALA A 26 3.62 -6.41 1.31
CA ALA A 26 3.34 -5.94 2.65
C ALA A 26 4.05 -4.61 2.94
N ALA A 27 3.32 -3.64 3.48
CA ALA A 27 3.85 -2.40 4.03
C ALA A 27 3.47 -2.35 5.50
N ASN A 28 4.41 -2.65 6.39
CA ASN A 28 4.15 -2.76 7.82
C ASN A 28 4.49 -1.45 8.52
N VAL A 29 3.54 -0.95 9.32
CA VAL A 29 3.71 0.24 10.15
C VAL A 29 3.26 -0.11 11.57
N GLN A 30 4.15 0.07 12.52
CA GLN A 30 3.82 -0.03 13.94
C GLN A 30 3.41 1.34 14.48
N LEU A 31 2.29 1.38 15.18
CA LEU A 31 1.84 2.53 15.95
C LEU A 31 2.24 2.28 17.41
N SER A 32 2.90 3.22 18.00
CA SER A 32 3.27 3.22 19.41
C SER A 32 3.03 4.60 20.00
N ASN A 33 3.29 4.79 21.30
CA ASN A 33 3.08 6.08 21.93
C ASN A 33 3.85 7.20 21.19
N PHE A 34 3.08 8.09 20.55
CA PHE A 34 3.51 9.29 19.82
C PHE A 34 4.42 9.04 18.60
N LYS A 35 4.37 7.81 18.01
CA LYS A 35 5.31 7.45 16.96
C LYS A 35 4.74 6.44 15.98
N PHE A 36 5.00 6.65 14.68
CA PHE A 36 4.92 5.64 13.62
C PHE A 36 6.30 5.06 13.35
N THR A 37 6.37 3.75 13.17
CA THR A 37 7.63 3.07 12.80
C THR A 37 7.37 2.16 11.58
N PRO A 38 7.94 2.44 10.41
CA PRO A 38 8.76 3.61 10.09
C PRO A 38 7.96 4.92 10.04
N ARG A 39 8.62 6.08 10.19
CA ARG A 39 7.99 7.40 10.00
C ARG A 39 7.73 7.74 8.54
N THR A 40 8.54 7.19 7.66
CA THR A 40 8.41 7.36 6.22
C THR A 40 8.11 6.01 5.60
N ILE A 41 6.97 5.91 4.94
CA ILE A 41 6.52 4.72 4.23
C ILE A 41 6.66 5.01 2.73
N VAL A 42 7.30 4.09 1.99
CA VAL A 42 7.54 4.26 0.56
C VAL A 42 6.73 3.25 -0.23
N PHE A 43 5.99 3.74 -1.21
CA PHE A 43 5.25 2.93 -2.18
C PHE A 43 5.72 3.24 -3.61
N ASP A 44 5.54 2.30 -4.50
CA ASP A 44 5.70 2.51 -5.94
C ASP A 44 4.31 2.74 -6.58
N HIS A 45 4.18 3.80 -7.39
CA HIS A 45 2.94 4.14 -8.06
C HIS A 45 2.34 2.95 -8.82
N GLY A 46 1.04 2.75 -8.69
CA GLY A 46 0.28 1.73 -9.39
C GLY A 46 0.48 0.30 -8.89
N ARG A 47 1.36 0.08 -7.92
CA ARG A 47 1.61 -1.23 -7.35
C ARG A 47 0.61 -1.57 -6.25
N PRO A 48 0.13 -2.82 -6.16
CA PRO A 48 -0.73 -3.27 -5.07
C PRO A 48 0.06 -3.51 -3.77
N TYR A 49 -0.51 -3.09 -2.64
CA TYR A 49 0.04 -3.26 -1.29
C TYR A 49 -1.03 -3.71 -0.31
N ALA A 50 -0.58 -4.41 0.74
CA ALA A 50 -1.31 -4.57 1.98
C ALA A 50 -0.64 -3.68 3.03
N LEU A 51 -1.23 -2.52 3.31
CA LEU A 51 -0.81 -1.64 4.39
C LEU A 51 -1.27 -2.24 5.72
N ARG A 52 -0.33 -2.66 6.55
CA ARG A 52 -0.57 -3.34 7.81
C ARG A 52 -0.21 -2.41 8.97
N LEU A 53 -1.21 -1.97 9.68
CA LEU A 53 -1.11 -1.04 10.80
C LEU A 53 -1.28 -1.84 12.10
N TYR A 54 -0.21 -1.98 12.87
CA TYR A 54 -0.25 -2.67 14.16
C TYR A 54 -0.04 -1.68 15.31
N ASN A 55 -0.98 -1.65 16.23
CA ASN A 55 -0.87 -0.83 17.43
C ASN A 55 -0.22 -1.64 18.57
N ALA A 56 1.06 -1.37 18.83
CA ALA A 56 1.84 -2.03 19.89
C ALA A 56 1.68 -1.37 21.27
N SER A 57 0.80 -0.38 21.40
CA SER A 57 0.60 0.35 22.66
C SER A 57 -0.67 -0.06 23.39
N GLY A 58 -0.83 0.39 24.62
CA GLY A 58 -2.04 0.22 25.41
C GLY A 58 -3.11 1.29 25.16
N GLY A 59 -2.84 2.28 24.30
CA GLY A 59 -3.77 3.36 23.96
C GLY A 59 -4.29 3.24 22.52
N TRP A 60 -5.33 3.99 22.22
CA TRP A 60 -5.87 4.10 20.88
C TRP A 60 -4.99 5.01 20.03
N HIS A 61 -4.76 4.61 18.79
CA HIS A 61 -4.08 5.41 17.79
C HIS A 61 -4.83 5.32 16.47
N ASP A 62 -4.62 6.32 15.60
CA ASP A 62 -5.10 6.25 14.24
C ASP A 62 -3.97 6.56 13.24
N PHE A 63 -4.18 6.10 12.03
CA PHE A 63 -3.35 6.42 10.87
C PHE A 63 -4.23 7.27 9.94
N THR A 64 -4.07 8.58 10.03
CA THR A 64 -4.82 9.54 9.23
C THR A 64 -3.95 10.09 8.11
N ALA A 65 -4.30 9.75 6.87
CA ALA A 65 -3.63 10.16 5.64
C ALA A 65 -4.66 10.48 4.57
N ARG A 66 -5.35 11.60 4.72
CA ARG A 66 -6.56 11.91 3.94
C ARG A 66 -6.31 11.97 2.44
N GLU A 67 -5.29 12.72 2.01
CA GLU A 67 -4.96 12.85 0.59
C GLU A 67 -4.49 11.52 0.00
N PHE A 68 -3.73 10.74 0.76
CA PHE A 68 -3.26 9.42 0.31
C PHE A 68 -4.42 8.46 0.09
N PHE A 69 -5.29 8.28 1.07
CA PHE A 69 -6.42 7.36 0.95
C PHE A 69 -7.46 7.83 -0.07
N ALA A 70 -7.64 9.15 -0.24
CA ALA A 70 -8.54 9.68 -1.25
C ALA A 70 -8.05 9.41 -2.68
N ALA A 71 -6.73 9.39 -2.88
CA ALA A 71 -6.11 9.15 -4.18
C ALA A 71 -5.84 7.67 -4.48
N ALA A 72 -5.73 6.82 -3.45
CA ALA A 72 -5.48 5.39 -3.58
C ALA A 72 -6.75 4.63 -3.99
N SER A 73 -6.56 3.50 -4.70
CA SER A 73 -7.64 2.54 -4.93
C SER A 73 -7.65 1.53 -3.80
N ILE A 74 -8.66 1.61 -2.93
CA ILE A 74 -8.80 0.73 -1.76
C ILE A 74 -9.71 -0.44 -2.13
N ALA A 75 -9.32 -1.66 -1.73
CA ALA A 75 -10.15 -2.86 -1.90
C ALA A 75 -11.53 -2.65 -1.26
N PRO A 76 -12.64 -2.95 -1.95
CA PRO A 76 -13.99 -2.67 -1.45
C PRO A 76 -14.27 -3.20 -0.05
N SER A 77 -13.79 -4.41 0.27
CA SER A 77 -13.96 -5.05 1.58
C SER A 77 -13.23 -4.33 2.72
N ASP A 78 -12.19 -3.54 2.41
CA ASP A 78 -11.38 -2.85 3.40
C ASP A 78 -11.79 -1.38 3.58
N ARG A 79 -12.64 -0.84 2.71
CA ARG A 79 -13.14 0.54 2.80
C ARG A 79 -13.83 0.85 4.14
N ARG A 80 -14.43 -0.14 4.77
CA ARG A 80 -15.07 -0.01 6.08
C ARG A 80 -14.11 0.47 7.18
N TRP A 81 -12.81 0.20 7.01
CA TRP A 81 -11.76 0.61 7.94
C TRP A 81 -11.24 2.02 7.69
N VAL A 82 -11.48 2.56 6.49
CA VAL A 82 -10.99 3.89 6.11
C VAL A 82 -12.17 4.87 6.09
N ARG A 83 -12.26 5.67 7.14
CA ARG A 83 -13.35 6.64 7.31
C ARG A 83 -12.80 8.05 7.25
N GLY A 84 -13.16 8.81 6.21
CA GLY A 84 -12.64 10.16 6.02
C GLY A 84 -11.10 10.24 5.94
N GLY A 85 -10.47 9.18 5.41
CA GLY A 85 -9.01 9.09 5.34
C GLY A 85 -8.31 8.72 6.65
N GLU A 86 -9.07 8.21 7.62
CA GLU A 86 -8.60 7.77 8.94
C GLU A 86 -8.83 6.28 9.14
N VAL A 87 -7.82 5.60 9.68
CA VAL A 87 -7.89 4.20 10.12
C VAL A 87 -7.62 4.15 11.62
N GLU A 88 -8.68 3.90 12.39
CA GLU A 88 -8.57 3.64 13.83
C GLU A 88 -7.96 2.28 14.09
N VAL A 89 -6.99 2.23 15.00
CA VAL A 89 -6.34 0.98 15.42
C VAL A 89 -6.39 0.87 16.94
N PRO A 90 -7.29 0.05 17.48
CA PRO A 90 -7.38 -0.18 18.92
C PRO A 90 -6.09 -0.79 19.49
N PRO A 91 -5.87 -0.68 20.81
CA PRO A 91 -4.72 -1.27 21.48
C PRO A 91 -4.50 -2.75 21.12
N GLY A 92 -3.27 -3.11 20.74
CA GLY A 92 -2.88 -4.49 20.45
C GLY A 92 -3.46 -5.07 19.16
N GLN A 93 -4.16 -4.29 18.35
CA GLN A 93 -4.82 -4.77 17.15
C GLN A 93 -4.08 -4.43 15.87
N LEU A 94 -4.36 -5.21 14.83
CA LEU A 94 -3.90 -5.01 13.46
C LEU A 94 -5.08 -4.57 12.59
N ARG A 95 -4.82 -3.60 11.71
CA ARG A 95 -5.69 -3.28 10.57
C ARG A 95 -4.88 -3.45 9.29
N ALA A 96 -5.40 -4.22 8.36
CA ALA A 96 -4.81 -4.42 7.04
C ALA A 96 -5.69 -3.77 5.97
N ILE A 97 -5.13 -2.86 5.20
CA ILE A 97 -5.82 -2.16 4.12
C ILE A 97 -5.13 -2.54 2.81
N ARG A 98 -5.83 -3.27 1.96
CA ARG A 98 -5.35 -3.57 0.60
C ARG A 98 -5.68 -2.40 -0.31
N LEU A 99 -4.67 -1.91 -0.99
CA LEU A 99 -4.78 -0.75 -1.87
C LEU A 99 -3.78 -0.82 -3.03
N THR A 100 -4.07 -0.05 -4.07
CA THR A 100 -3.10 0.27 -5.11
C THR A 100 -2.58 1.68 -4.85
N ALA A 101 -1.25 1.83 -4.86
CA ALA A 101 -0.61 3.10 -4.55
C ALA A 101 -1.00 4.19 -5.58
N PRO A 102 -1.32 5.40 -5.11
CA PRO A 102 -1.78 6.50 -5.96
C PRO A 102 -0.64 7.13 -6.76
N ALA A 103 -0.89 8.31 -7.35
CA ALA A 103 0.11 9.08 -8.07
C ALA A 103 1.33 9.40 -7.20
N ALA A 104 2.50 9.51 -7.85
CA ALA A 104 3.74 9.89 -7.19
C ALA A 104 3.58 11.23 -6.45
N GLY A 105 4.15 11.30 -5.26
CA GLY A 105 4.04 12.47 -4.40
C GLY A 105 4.36 12.18 -2.95
N ARG A 106 4.20 13.20 -2.13
CA ARG A 106 4.38 13.14 -0.68
C ARG A 106 3.06 13.41 0.00
N TYR A 107 2.66 12.51 0.88
CA TYR A 107 1.38 12.56 1.58
C TYR A 107 1.63 12.60 3.08
N LYS A 108 0.97 13.52 3.77
CA LYS A 108 1.08 13.65 5.23
C LYS A 108 0.34 12.53 5.94
N VAL A 109 0.93 12.04 7.02
CA VAL A 109 0.33 11.10 7.96
C VAL A 109 0.37 11.71 9.36
N LYS A 110 -0.68 11.52 10.14
CA LYS A 110 -0.75 11.93 11.54
C LYS A 110 -1.66 11.00 12.33
N CYS A 111 -1.46 10.95 13.64
CA CYS A 111 -2.46 10.48 14.58
C CYS A 111 -3.31 11.69 15.01
N THR A 112 -4.64 11.55 14.99
CA THR A 112 -5.56 12.67 15.33
C THR A 112 -6.03 12.62 16.77
N HIS A 113 -5.68 11.57 17.53
CA HIS A 113 -6.00 11.49 18.95
C HIS A 113 -5.44 12.69 19.73
N ARG A 114 -6.21 13.09 20.73
CA ARG A 114 -5.90 14.27 21.58
C ARG A 114 -4.48 14.13 22.15
N PHE A 115 -3.70 15.20 22.05
CA PHE A 115 -2.29 15.31 22.44
C PHE A 115 -1.27 14.54 21.57
N HIS A 116 -1.64 13.52 20.82
CA HIS A 116 -0.68 12.75 20.00
C HIS A 116 -0.05 13.60 18.91
N LYS A 117 -0.86 14.42 18.24
CA LYS A 117 -0.37 15.39 17.24
C LYS A 117 0.58 16.42 17.86
N MET A 118 0.29 16.92 19.04
CA MET A 118 1.12 17.91 19.76
C MET A 118 2.47 17.31 20.18
N LEU A 119 2.53 15.99 20.40
CA LEU A 119 3.74 15.27 20.78
C LEU A 119 4.48 14.68 19.57
N GLY A 120 4.15 15.14 18.35
CA GLY A 120 4.89 14.81 17.15
C GLY A 120 4.56 13.46 16.52
N MET A 121 3.39 12.85 16.81
CA MET A 121 2.97 11.62 16.15
C MET A 121 2.53 11.91 14.71
N GLY A 122 3.50 11.97 13.84
CA GLY A 122 3.32 12.20 12.42
C GLY A 122 4.34 11.43 11.58
N GLY A 123 4.04 11.34 10.29
CA GLY A 123 4.88 10.67 9.32
C GLY A 123 4.59 11.13 7.91
N THR A 124 5.19 10.45 6.95
CA THR A 124 5.05 10.74 5.53
C THR A 124 4.91 9.45 4.74
N VAL A 125 3.97 9.45 3.80
CA VAL A 125 3.94 8.46 2.71
C VAL A 125 4.61 9.09 1.50
N ILE A 126 5.58 8.41 0.92
CA ILE A 126 6.22 8.78 -0.34
C ILE A 126 5.79 7.76 -1.38
N VAL A 127 5.23 8.22 -2.49
CA VAL A 127 4.95 7.40 -3.67
C VAL A 127 5.90 7.80 -4.77
N ARG A 128 6.64 6.81 -5.32
CA ARG A 128 7.61 6.99 -6.40
C ARG A 128 7.01 6.62 -7.75
#